data_8fdec3f865475005bb1280ece2431a79
#
_entry.id   8fdec3f865475005bb1280ece2431a79
#
_cell.length_a   1.000
_cell.length_b   1.000
_cell.length_c   1.000
_cell.angle_alpha   90.00
_cell.angle_beta   90.00
_cell.angle_gamma   90.00
#
_symmetry.space_group_name_H-M   'P 1'
#
loop_
_entity.id
_entity.type
_entity.pdbx_description
1 polymer ?
#
loop_
_entity_poly.entity_id
_entity_poly.type
_entity_poly.pdbx_seq_one_letter_code
_entity_poly.pdbx_strand_id
1 'polypeptide(L)'
;PLAAEQLLQPQQWQQRGALCAALSAALPQRDMLSLLPVLNHEDVAERLHWLCALLVDAMKWQQGAHHYVLNQDQQPLVHQLASLLSSASLQQIVQQWLNCRHQLLSVVGVNRELLLTEQLLRWEQMLGAAGYSQPHSL
;
A
#
# COMPACT_ATOMS: atom_id res chain seq x y z
N PRO A 1 -16.02 -8.09 -9.75
CA PRO A 1 -14.68 -8.23 -9.16
C PRO A 1 -13.75 -9.02 -10.05
N LEU A 2 -14.20 -10.13 -10.54
CA LEU A 2 -13.37 -10.91 -11.46
C LEU A 2 -13.09 -10.13 -12.73
N ALA A 3 -14.06 -9.35 -13.15
CA ALA A 3 -13.90 -8.55 -14.35
C ALA A 3 -12.79 -7.53 -14.22
N ALA A 4 -12.60 -6.98 -13.03
CA ALA A 4 -11.55 -5.99 -12.81
C ALA A 4 -10.17 -6.60 -13.06
N GLU A 5 -9.96 -7.82 -12.57
CA GLU A 5 -8.69 -8.51 -12.81
C GLU A 5 -8.50 -8.83 -14.28
N GLN A 6 -9.57 -9.26 -14.93
CA GLN A 6 -9.50 -9.63 -16.34
C GLN A 6 -9.25 -8.44 -17.24
N LEU A 7 -9.54 -7.22 -16.75
CA LEU A 7 -9.34 -6.02 -17.55
C LEU A 7 -7.89 -5.54 -17.55
N LEU A 8 -7.05 -6.06 -16.64
CA LEU A 8 -5.66 -5.65 -16.60
C LEU A 8 -4.91 -6.24 -17.79
N GLN A 9 -4.14 -5.38 -18.43
CA GLN A 9 -3.25 -5.82 -19.50
C GLN A 9 -2.09 -6.63 -18.90
N PRO A 10 -1.47 -7.52 -19.71
CA PRO A 10 -0.32 -8.30 -19.19
C PRO A 10 0.77 -7.44 -18.59
N GLN A 11 1.03 -6.28 -19.20
CA GLN A 11 2.03 -5.37 -18.68
C GLN A 11 1.64 -4.81 -17.32
N GLN A 12 0.35 -4.52 -17.14
CA GLN A 12 -0.16 -4.04 -15.86
C GLN A 12 -0.07 -5.11 -14.79
N TRP A 13 -0.30 -6.37 -15.17
CA TRP A 13 -0.13 -7.48 -14.24
C TRP A 13 1.30 -7.58 -13.75
N GLN A 14 2.26 -7.41 -14.65
CA GLN A 14 3.67 -7.41 -14.26
C GLN A 14 3.99 -6.26 -13.33
N GLN A 15 3.47 -5.08 -13.63
CA GLN A 15 3.71 -3.90 -12.80
C GLN A 15 3.08 -4.03 -11.43
N ARG A 16 1.87 -4.58 -11.38
CA ARG A 16 1.20 -4.83 -10.11
C ARG A 16 1.97 -5.87 -9.31
N GLY A 17 2.46 -6.91 -9.97
CA GLY A 17 3.27 -7.93 -9.32
C GLY A 17 4.55 -7.36 -8.75
N ALA A 18 5.19 -6.45 -9.48
CA ALA A 18 6.40 -5.79 -9.02
C ALA A 18 6.14 -4.94 -7.78
N LEU A 19 5.00 -4.24 -7.76
CA LEU A 19 4.61 -3.47 -6.58
C LEU A 19 4.38 -4.37 -5.38
N CYS A 20 3.67 -5.48 -5.58
CA CYS A 20 3.39 -6.41 -4.50
C CYS A 20 4.68 -7.02 -3.96
N ALA A 21 5.60 -7.39 -4.84
CA ALA A 21 6.88 -7.95 -4.42
C ALA A 21 7.71 -6.94 -3.65
N ALA A 22 7.75 -5.71 -4.13
CA ALA A 22 8.49 -4.64 -3.46
C ALA A 22 7.92 -4.35 -2.08
N LEU A 23 6.59 -4.32 -1.97
CA LEU A 23 5.92 -4.08 -0.70
C LEU A 23 6.20 -5.22 0.28
N SER A 24 6.10 -6.45 -0.19
CA SER A 24 6.36 -7.61 0.65
C SER A 24 7.79 -7.61 1.20
N ALA A 25 8.73 -7.16 0.40
CA ALA A 25 10.13 -7.09 0.82
C ALA A 25 10.39 -5.90 1.75
N ALA A 26 9.70 -4.79 1.52
CA ALA A 26 9.91 -3.57 2.31
C ALA A 26 9.36 -3.67 3.73
N LEU A 27 8.24 -4.34 3.90
CA LEU A 27 7.53 -4.38 5.18
C LEU A 27 8.37 -4.95 6.33
N PRO A 28 9.05 -6.10 6.17
CA PRO A 28 9.86 -6.63 7.27
C PRO A 28 11.01 -5.72 7.65
N GLN A 29 11.55 -5.01 6.67
CA GLN A 29 12.66 -4.07 6.88
C GLN A 29 12.19 -2.71 7.34
N ARG A 30 10.89 -2.46 7.27
CA ARG A 30 10.27 -1.17 7.53
C ARG A 30 10.91 -0.06 6.71
N ASP A 31 11.34 -0.40 5.49
CA ASP A 31 12.00 0.49 4.56
C ASP A 31 11.05 0.86 3.45
N MET A 32 10.09 1.73 3.77
CA MET A 32 9.03 2.05 2.82
C MET A 32 9.51 2.94 1.68
N LEU A 33 10.62 3.66 1.88
CA LEU A 33 11.19 4.45 0.79
C LEU A 33 11.64 3.58 -0.37
N SER A 34 11.91 2.32 -0.13
CA SER A 34 12.28 1.40 -1.20
C SER A 34 11.16 1.21 -2.23
N LEU A 35 9.95 1.65 -1.91
CA LEU A 35 8.84 1.60 -2.85
C LEU A 35 8.87 2.75 -3.86
N LEU A 36 9.68 3.76 -3.63
CA LEU A 36 9.66 4.94 -4.51
C LEU A 36 9.90 4.58 -5.98
N PRO A 37 10.90 3.76 -6.32
CA PRO A 37 11.11 3.45 -7.74
C PRO A 37 9.93 2.74 -8.40
N VAL A 38 9.19 1.92 -7.66
CA VAL A 38 8.07 1.19 -8.24
C VAL A 38 6.81 2.05 -8.31
N LEU A 39 6.75 3.13 -7.54
CA LEU A 39 5.60 4.04 -7.56
C LEU A 39 5.81 5.26 -8.44
N ASN A 40 7.05 5.71 -8.62
CA ASN A 40 7.34 6.98 -9.28
C ASN A 40 7.32 6.81 -10.80
N HIS A 41 6.12 6.68 -11.35
CA HIS A 41 5.88 6.51 -12.77
C HIS A 41 4.69 7.36 -13.19
N GLU A 42 4.54 7.55 -14.50
CA GLU A 42 3.44 8.36 -15.01
C GLU A 42 2.08 7.78 -14.66
N ASP A 43 1.98 6.45 -14.53
CA ASP A 43 0.74 5.78 -14.15
C ASP A 43 0.62 5.59 -12.64
N VAL A 44 1.21 6.51 -11.89
CA VAL A 44 1.24 6.42 -10.42
C VAL A 44 -0.16 6.33 -9.82
N ALA A 45 -1.14 7.02 -10.40
CA ALA A 45 -2.49 6.98 -9.84
C ALA A 45 -3.06 5.56 -9.88
N GLU A 46 -2.77 4.82 -10.93
CA GLU A 46 -3.19 3.43 -11.03
C GLU A 46 -2.46 2.57 -10.00
N ARG A 47 -1.16 2.79 -9.84
CA ARG A 47 -0.38 2.04 -8.87
C ARG A 47 -0.84 2.30 -7.44
N LEU A 48 -1.19 3.54 -7.14
CA LEU A 48 -1.74 3.88 -5.82
C LEU A 48 -3.12 3.24 -5.61
N HIS A 49 -3.89 3.10 -6.68
CA HIS A 49 -5.16 2.38 -6.60
C HIS A 49 -4.92 0.92 -6.18
N TRP A 50 -3.95 0.26 -6.80
CA TRP A 50 -3.60 -1.12 -6.42
C TRP A 50 -3.16 -1.18 -4.96
N LEU A 51 -2.32 -0.23 -4.55
CA LEU A 51 -1.83 -0.18 -3.18
C LEU A 51 -2.96 -0.02 -2.18
N CYS A 52 -3.87 0.90 -2.45
CA CYS A 52 -5.02 1.13 -1.56
C CYS A 52 -5.92 -0.10 -1.49
N ALA A 53 -6.08 -0.81 -2.60
CA ALA A 53 -6.89 -2.03 -2.62
C ALA A 53 -6.28 -3.09 -1.69
N LEU A 54 -4.97 -3.23 -1.69
CA LEU A 54 -4.28 -4.16 -0.79
C LEU A 54 -4.49 -3.77 0.67
N LEU A 55 -4.42 -2.48 0.97
CA LEU A 55 -4.60 -2.00 2.33
C LEU A 55 -6.04 -2.20 2.81
N VAL A 56 -7.00 -1.96 1.93
CA VAL A 56 -8.40 -2.22 2.26
C VAL A 56 -8.63 -3.72 2.47
N ASP A 57 -8.00 -4.54 1.64
CA ASP A 57 -8.07 -6.00 1.82
C ASP A 57 -7.53 -6.41 3.19
N ALA A 58 -6.46 -5.75 3.66
CA ALA A 58 -5.91 -6.04 4.99
C ALA A 58 -6.94 -5.73 6.08
N MET A 59 -7.70 -4.66 5.91
CA MET A 59 -8.77 -4.32 6.85
C MET A 59 -9.86 -5.39 6.87
N LYS A 60 -10.23 -5.88 5.67
CA LYS A 60 -11.21 -6.97 5.57
C LYS A 60 -10.69 -8.23 6.26
N TRP A 61 -9.42 -8.52 6.06
CA TRP A 61 -8.78 -9.68 6.68
C TRP A 61 -8.87 -9.61 8.19
N GLN A 62 -8.63 -8.42 8.76
CA GLN A 62 -8.71 -8.23 10.22
C GLN A 62 -10.12 -8.45 10.75
N GLN A 63 -11.13 -8.18 9.91
CA GLN A 63 -12.52 -8.37 10.30
C GLN A 63 -12.99 -9.82 10.12
N GLY A 64 -12.10 -10.70 9.70
CA GLY A 64 -12.46 -12.09 9.42
C GLY A 64 -13.15 -12.29 8.09
N ALA A 65 -13.20 -11.26 7.26
CA ALA A 65 -13.89 -11.31 5.98
C ALA A 65 -12.96 -11.73 4.86
N HIS A 66 -12.29 -12.87 5.03
CA HIS A 66 -11.26 -13.32 4.10
C HIS A 66 -11.82 -13.60 2.70
N HIS A 67 -13.08 -14.00 2.62
CA HIS A 67 -13.71 -14.28 1.33
C HIS A 67 -13.94 -13.03 0.48
N TYR A 68 -13.92 -11.85 1.13
CA TYR A 68 -14.19 -10.59 0.44
C TYR A 68 -12.93 -9.86 0.02
N VAL A 69 -11.76 -10.47 0.26
CA VAL A 69 -10.49 -9.91 -0.19
C VAL A 69 -10.45 -9.93 -1.71
N LEU A 70 -10.19 -8.77 -2.31
CA LEU A 70 -10.15 -8.66 -3.77
C LEU A 70 -8.89 -9.27 -4.37
N ASN A 71 -7.76 -9.11 -3.70
CA ASN A 71 -6.47 -9.56 -4.20
C ASN A 71 -6.19 -10.98 -3.72
N GLN A 72 -6.95 -11.94 -4.25
CA GLN A 72 -6.86 -13.33 -3.81
C GLN A 72 -5.49 -13.93 -4.10
N ASP A 73 -4.83 -13.45 -5.12
CA ASP A 73 -3.48 -13.93 -5.49
C ASP A 73 -2.40 -13.40 -4.56
N GLN A 74 -2.74 -12.45 -3.67
CA GLN A 74 -1.78 -11.82 -2.77
C GLN A 74 -2.18 -11.97 -1.30
N GLN A 75 -2.80 -13.06 -0.96
CA GLN A 75 -3.24 -13.28 0.42
C GLN A 75 -2.11 -13.22 1.43
N PRO A 76 -0.91 -13.79 1.15
CA PRO A 76 0.18 -13.66 2.11
C PRO A 76 0.56 -12.20 2.39
N LEU A 77 0.56 -11.36 1.37
CA LEU A 77 0.87 -9.94 1.53
C LEU A 77 -0.23 -9.24 2.32
N VAL A 78 -1.49 -9.54 2.02
CA VAL A 78 -2.63 -8.98 2.74
C VAL A 78 -2.54 -9.37 4.22
N HIS A 79 -2.23 -10.62 4.51
CA HIS A 79 -2.07 -11.07 5.89
C HIS A 79 -0.91 -10.37 6.58
N GLN A 80 0.18 -10.15 5.87
CA GLN A 80 1.35 -9.46 6.39
C GLN A 80 0.98 -8.03 6.81
N LEU A 81 0.26 -7.31 5.94
CA LEU A 81 -0.20 -5.96 6.24
C LEU A 81 -1.14 -5.95 7.44
N ALA A 82 -2.06 -6.91 7.48
CA ALA A 82 -3.04 -7.01 8.56
C ALA A 82 -2.36 -7.32 9.91
N SER A 83 -1.22 -8.00 9.87
CA SER A 83 -0.50 -8.37 11.09
C SER A 83 0.37 -7.24 11.62
N LEU A 84 0.85 -6.38 10.72
CA LEU A 84 1.78 -5.32 11.10
C LEU A 84 1.11 -4.03 11.53
N LEU A 85 -0.13 -3.81 11.10
CA LEU A 85 -0.81 -2.54 11.29
C LEU A 85 -2.17 -2.76 11.93
N SER A 86 -2.52 -1.87 12.86
CA SER A 86 -3.85 -1.90 13.46
C SER A 86 -4.90 -1.41 12.48
N SER A 87 -6.17 -1.68 12.78
CA SER A 87 -7.27 -1.21 11.96
C SER A 87 -7.25 0.32 11.83
N ALA A 88 -7.00 1.01 12.94
CA ALA A 88 -6.93 2.48 12.93
C ALA A 88 -5.78 2.97 12.06
N SER A 89 -4.62 2.32 12.15
CA SER A 89 -3.48 2.70 11.33
C SER A 89 -3.75 2.45 9.85
N LEU A 90 -4.37 1.32 9.53
CA LEU A 90 -4.72 1.01 8.14
C LEU A 90 -5.67 2.05 7.57
N GLN A 91 -6.70 2.44 8.33
CA GLN A 91 -7.62 3.49 7.89
C GLN A 91 -6.90 4.78 7.60
N GLN A 92 -5.99 5.16 8.50
CA GLN A 92 -5.25 6.41 8.35
C GLN A 92 -4.35 6.36 7.12
N ILE A 93 -3.66 5.25 6.91
CA ILE A 93 -2.76 5.10 5.77
C ILE A 93 -3.54 5.13 4.46
N VAL A 94 -4.67 4.42 4.40
CA VAL A 94 -5.51 4.43 3.20
C VAL A 94 -5.95 5.86 2.89
N GLN A 95 -6.41 6.59 3.90
CA GLN A 95 -6.86 7.97 3.71
C GLN A 95 -5.73 8.85 3.18
N GLN A 96 -4.54 8.69 3.74
CA GLN A 96 -3.39 9.47 3.32
C GLN A 96 -3.01 9.17 1.87
N TRP A 97 -3.03 7.89 1.47
CA TRP A 97 -2.72 7.52 0.09
C TRP A 97 -3.79 7.99 -0.88
N LEU A 98 -5.06 7.96 -0.48
CA LEU A 98 -6.13 8.49 -1.32
C LEU A 98 -5.98 9.99 -1.52
N ASN A 99 -5.61 10.71 -0.47
CA ASN A 99 -5.34 12.15 -0.58
C ASN A 99 -4.15 12.42 -1.49
N CYS A 100 -3.11 11.63 -1.37
CA CYS A 100 -1.93 11.74 -2.21
C CYS A 100 -2.31 11.52 -3.68
N ARG A 101 -3.09 10.48 -3.95
CA ARG A 101 -3.55 10.18 -5.30
C ARG A 101 -4.38 11.33 -5.86
N HIS A 102 -5.26 11.87 -5.03
CA HIS A 102 -6.11 13.00 -5.45
C HIS A 102 -5.26 14.21 -5.84
N GLN A 103 -4.24 14.52 -5.06
CA GLN A 103 -3.36 15.65 -5.37
C GLN A 103 -2.61 15.41 -6.68
N LEU A 104 -2.14 14.18 -6.90
CA LEU A 104 -1.42 13.85 -8.12
C LEU A 104 -2.30 14.00 -9.37
N LEU A 105 -3.60 13.74 -9.22
CA LEU A 105 -4.54 13.83 -10.33
C LEU A 105 -5.07 15.25 -10.54
N SER A 106 -5.13 16.06 -9.49
CA SER A 106 -5.84 17.34 -9.52
C SER A 106 -4.93 18.55 -9.60
N VAL A 107 -3.74 18.48 -9.03
CA VAL A 107 -2.88 19.65 -8.90
C VAL A 107 -1.85 19.66 -10.02
N VAL A 108 -1.91 20.70 -10.85
CA VAL A 108 -0.97 20.88 -11.94
C VAL A 108 0.38 21.31 -11.36
N GLY A 109 1.44 20.68 -11.83
CA GLY A 109 2.79 21.06 -11.43
C GLY A 109 3.24 20.50 -10.09
N VAL A 110 2.48 19.57 -9.52
CA VAL A 110 2.89 18.94 -8.26
C VAL A 110 4.16 18.10 -8.50
N ASN A 111 5.07 18.14 -7.52
CA ASN A 111 6.27 17.32 -7.59
C ASN A 111 5.92 15.90 -7.13
N ARG A 112 5.81 15.00 -8.10
CA ARG A 112 5.40 13.63 -7.82
C ARG A 112 6.35 12.91 -6.89
N GLU A 113 7.64 13.01 -7.15
CA GLU A 113 8.64 12.32 -6.35
C GLU A 113 8.61 12.79 -4.90
N LEU A 114 8.53 14.10 -4.70
CA LEU A 114 8.50 14.67 -3.35
C LEU A 114 7.26 14.23 -2.60
N LEU A 115 6.11 14.28 -3.26
CA LEU A 115 4.85 13.89 -2.63
C LEU A 115 4.86 12.42 -2.22
N LEU A 116 5.36 11.56 -3.09
CA LEU A 116 5.47 10.13 -2.78
C LEU A 116 6.46 9.90 -1.63
N THR A 117 7.58 10.60 -1.66
CA THR A 117 8.60 10.45 -0.62
C THR A 117 8.04 10.82 0.74
N GLU A 118 7.32 11.94 0.83
CA GLU A 118 6.72 12.36 2.09
C GLU A 118 5.74 11.32 2.61
N GLN A 119 4.93 10.78 1.71
CA GLN A 119 3.92 9.82 2.12
C GLN A 119 4.56 8.51 2.57
N LEU A 120 5.58 8.06 1.87
CA LEU A 120 6.29 6.83 2.25
C LEU A 120 6.98 6.98 3.59
N LEU A 121 7.56 8.15 3.87
CA LEU A 121 8.19 8.40 5.17
C LEU A 121 7.16 8.41 6.30
N ARG A 122 5.97 8.94 6.07
CA ARG A 122 4.90 8.90 7.07
C ARG A 122 4.51 7.46 7.39
N TRP A 123 4.38 6.65 6.35
CA TRP A 123 4.06 5.24 6.54
C TRP A 123 5.15 4.54 7.34
N GLU A 124 6.39 4.82 6.98
CA GLU A 124 7.53 4.23 7.67
C GLU A 124 7.52 4.59 9.16
N GLN A 125 7.18 5.82 9.49
CA GLN A 125 7.07 6.25 10.88
C GLN A 125 5.98 5.49 11.62
N MET A 126 4.87 5.25 10.96
CA MET A 126 3.77 4.49 11.58
C MET A 126 4.19 3.06 11.87
N LEU A 127 4.92 2.45 10.96
CA LEU A 127 5.44 1.09 11.19
C LEU A 127 6.48 1.09 12.29
N GLY A 128 7.35 2.09 12.31
CA GLY A 128 8.36 2.22 13.34
C GLY A 128 7.75 2.41 14.71
N ALA A 129 6.74 3.26 14.80
CA ALA A 129 6.06 3.50 16.07
C ALA A 129 5.39 2.23 16.58
N ALA A 130 4.73 1.49 15.68
CA ALA A 130 4.07 0.26 16.06
C ALA A 130 5.07 -0.78 16.56
N GLY A 131 6.20 -0.93 15.85
CA GLY A 131 7.23 -1.85 16.26
C GLY A 131 7.97 -1.39 17.50
N TYR A 132 8.08 -0.11 17.66
CA TYR A 132 8.82 0.48 18.74
C TYR A 132 8.09 0.34 20.08
N SER A 133 6.77 0.38 20.06
CA SER A 133 5.99 0.32 21.28
C SER A 133 6.06 -1.03 21.95
N GLN A 134 6.34 -2.09 21.22
CA GLN A 134 6.33 -3.43 21.80
C GLN A 134 7.54 -3.75 22.67
N PRO A 135 8.76 -3.49 22.23
CA PRO A 135 9.92 -3.84 23.04
C PRO A 135 9.98 -3.07 24.33
N HIS A 136 9.30 -1.98 24.41
CA HIS A 136 9.37 -1.15 25.56
C HIS A 136 8.59 -1.63 26.71
N SER A 137 7.81 -2.62 26.51
CA SER A 137 7.13 -3.21 27.62
C SER A 137 8.10 -3.78 28.62
N LEU A 138 9.32 -3.67 28.32
CA LEU A 138 10.31 -3.93 29.33
C LEU A 138 10.29 -2.87 30.40
#